data_83b0b776a9ce378ca3482b1bce142666
#
_entry.id   83b0b776a9ce378ca3482b1bce142666
#
_cell.length_a   1.000
_cell.length_b   1.000
_cell.length_c   1.000
_cell.angle_alpha   90.00
_cell.angle_beta   90.00
_cell.angle_gamma   90.00
#
_symmetry.space_group_name_H-M   'P 1'
#
loop_
_entity.id
_entity.type
_entity.pdbx_description
1 polymer ?
#
loop_
_entity_poly.entity_id
_entity_poly.type
_entity_poly.pdbx_seq_one_letter_code
_entity_poly.pdbx_strand_id
1 'polypeptide(L)'
;FVFMNNEVLNDEFLKSIDSNYEFSNKPIRRLKKSQQPGEIKLQLENLKKQIAGIDACDLKNHANQLVFSDGNFRSKIMLVGEGPGQKEDEIGKPFMGDAGKLLNKMLAAIDIKRESIYITNVVNYRPPNNRKPTTAEINKYSKFLYEHISIINPKILIIMGGTAMEAFIGNNFKISKERGIWKDVIIKGKTY
;
A
#
# COMPACT_ATOMS: atom_id res chain seq x y z
N PHE A 1 33.94 0.83 -12.66
CA PHE A 1 34.11 -0.50 -13.30
C PHE A 1 35.29 -1.17 -12.63
N VAL A 2 35.05 -2.14 -11.75
CA VAL A 2 36.09 -3.03 -11.23
C VAL A 2 35.99 -4.31 -12.04
N PHE A 3 36.97 -4.57 -12.90
CA PHE A 3 37.15 -5.87 -13.52
C PHE A 3 37.73 -6.80 -12.45
N MET A 4 36.94 -7.72 -11.95
CA MET A 4 37.45 -8.87 -11.20
C MET A 4 37.86 -9.93 -12.22
N ASN A 5 39.13 -10.32 -12.15
CA ASN A 5 39.72 -11.41 -12.94
C ASN A 5 38.89 -12.69 -12.74
N ASN A 6 38.68 -13.42 -13.83
CA ASN A 6 38.12 -14.78 -13.88
C ASN A 6 39.09 -15.78 -13.21
N GLU A 7 39.20 -15.72 -11.91
CA GLU A 7 39.74 -16.86 -11.13
C GLU A 7 38.56 -17.61 -10.53
N VAL A 8 38.32 -18.73 -11.15
CA VAL A 8 37.67 -19.94 -10.68
C VAL A 8 37.01 -19.79 -9.30
N LEU A 9 35.71 -19.52 -9.28
CA LEU A 9 34.85 -19.88 -8.18
C LEU A 9 34.91 -21.41 -8.04
N ASN A 10 35.75 -21.91 -7.13
CA ASN A 10 35.90 -23.33 -6.97
C ASN A 10 34.66 -23.91 -6.29
N ASP A 11 34.37 -25.19 -6.57
CA ASP A 11 33.23 -25.94 -6.05
C ASP A 11 33.05 -25.87 -4.52
N GLU A 12 34.13 -25.59 -3.76
CA GLU A 12 34.08 -25.46 -2.31
C GLU A 12 33.42 -24.15 -1.85
N PHE A 13 33.64 -23.04 -2.58
CA PHE A 13 32.97 -21.78 -2.28
C PHE A 13 31.43 -21.87 -2.60
N LEU A 14 31.08 -22.56 -3.68
CA LEU A 14 29.68 -22.79 -4.03
C LEU A 14 28.96 -23.73 -3.03
N LYS A 15 29.67 -24.68 -2.43
CA LYS A 15 29.16 -25.55 -1.36
C LYS A 15 29.01 -24.86 0.00
N SER A 16 29.76 -23.78 0.24
CA SER A 16 29.67 -23.00 1.49
C SER A 16 28.48 -22.05 1.54
N ILE A 17 27.89 -21.74 0.39
CA ILE A 17 26.64 -20.99 0.26
C ILE A 17 25.55 -22.06 0.19
N ASP A 18 24.84 -22.28 1.30
CA ASP A 18 23.73 -23.25 1.43
C ASP A 18 22.54 -22.82 0.56
N SER A 19 22.72 -22.90 -0.76
CA SER A 19 21.74 -22.58 -1.78
C SER A 19 21.70 -23.72 -2.78
N ASN A 20 20.62 -24.49 -2.79
CA ASN A 20 20.27 -25.45 -3.82
C ASN A 20 20.05 -24.76 -5.17
N TYR A 21 21.12 -24.24 -5.79
CA TYR A 21 21.08 -23.71 -7.15
C TYR A 21 21.33 -24.84 -8.14
N GLU A 22 20.27 -25.38 -8.71
CA GLU A 22 20.37 -26.17 -9.94
C GLU A 22 20.60 -25.22 -11.13
N PHE A 23 21.80 -25.28 -11.72
CA PHE A 23 22.07 -24.60 -13.00
C PHE A 23 21.34 -25.36 -14.11
N SER A 24 20.21 -24.83 -14.54
CA SER A 24 19.49 -25.30 -15.71
C SER A 24 20.05 -24.62 -16.96
N ASN A 25 20.41 -25.39 -18.01
CA ASN A 25 20.78 -24.88 -19.34
C ASN A 25 19.61 -24.19 -20.08
N LYS A 26 18.45 -24.05 -19.45
CA LYS A 26 17.31 -23.33 -20.02
C LYS A 26 17.34 -21.88 -19.54
N PRO A 27 17.18 -20.90 -20.43
CA PRO A 27 17.15 -19.49 -20.02
C PRO A 27 16.01 -19.27 -19.02
N ILE A 28 16.35 -18.82 -17.82
CA ILE A 28 15.35 -18.45 -16.82
C ILE A 28 14.67 -17.18 -17.33
N ARG A 29 13.41 -17.30 -17.70
CA ARG A 29 12.57 -16.19 -18.12
C ARG A 29 12.29 -15.30 -16.90
N ARG A 30 13.20 -14.38 -16.60
CA ARG A 30 13.07 -13.39 -15.49
C ARG A 30 12.09 -12.25 -15.80
N LEU A 31 11.30 -12.37 -16.85
CA LEU A 31 10.20 -11.45 -17.09
C LEU A 31 9.16 -11.68 -15.98
N LYS A 32 9.05 -10.75 -15.04
CA LYS A 32 7.93 -10.73 -14.10
C LYS A 32 6.65 -10.79 -14.93
N LYS A 33 5.92 -11.90 -14.81
CA LYS A 33 4.62 -12.09 -15.46
C LYS A 33 3.76 -10.90 -15.01
N SER A 34 3.33 -10.05 -15.93
CA SER A 34 2.39 -8.99 -15.60
C SER A 34 1.14 -9.67 -15.03
N GLN A 35 0.75 -9.30 -13.82
CA GLN A 35 -0.43 -9.87 -13.18
C GLN A 35 -1.64 -9.68 -14.10
N GLN A 36 -2.37 -10.75 -14.35
CA GLN A 36 -3.60 -10.70 -15.13
C GLN A 36 -4.65 -9.88 -14.37
N PRO A 37 -5.49 -9.08 -15.05
CA PRO A 37 -6.51 -8.27 -14.39
C PRO A 37 -7.46 -9.05 -13.48
N GLY A 38 -7.80 -10.28 -13.86
CA GLY A 38 -8.61 -11.18 -13.04
C GLY A 38 -7.92 -11.59 -11.75
N GLU A 39 -6.60 -11.78 -11.79
CA GLU A 39 -5.78 -12.12 -10.64
C GLU A 39 -5.72 -10.98 -9.61
N ILE A 40 -5.52 -9.73 -10.06
CA ILE A 40 -5.52 -8.55 -9.17
C ILE A 40 -6.88 -8.41 -8.46
N LYS A 41 -7.99 -8.54 -9.19
CA LYS A 41 -9.33 -8.46 -8.60
C LYS A 41 -9.54 -9.53 -7.54
N LEU A 42 -9.16 -10.78 -7.83
CA LEU A 42 -9.28 -11.88 -6.87
C LEU A 42 -8.43 -11.63 -5.62
N GLN A 43 -7.20 -11.14 -5.77
CA GLN A 43 -6.35 -10.80 -4.63
C GLN A 43 -6.95 -9.67 -3.77
N LEU A 44 -7.51 -8.63 -4.39
CA LEU A 44 -8.20 -7.54 -3.68
C LEU A 44 -9.46 -8.02 -2.95
N GLU A 45 -10.26 -8.90 -3.56
CA GLU A 45 -11.42 -9.49 -2.89
C GLU A 45 -11.02 -10.36 -1.70
N ASN A 46 -9.94 -11.13 -1.82
CA ASN A 46 -9.40 -11.91 -0.70
C ASN A 46 -8.90 -11.01 0.42
N LEU A 47 -8.16 -9.93 0.09
CA LEU A 47 -7.70 -8.95 1.07
C LEU A 47 -8.89 -8.27 1.77
N LYS A 48 -9.93 -7.89 1.03
CA LYS A 48 -11.16 -7.32 1.58
C LYS A 48 -11.84 -8.26 2.57
N LYS A 49 -11.90 -9.56 2.24
CA LYS A 49 -12.44 -10.58 3.16
C LYS A 49 -11.58 -10.73 4.42
N GLN A 50 -10.24 -10.68 4.31
CA GLN A 50 -9.34 -10.73 5.46
C GLN A 50 -9.55 -9.53 6.39
N ILE A 51 -9.67 -8.31 5.85
CA ILE A 51 -9.96 -7.11 6.64
C ILE A 51 -11.36 -7.21 7.27
N ALA A 52 -12.36 -7.69 6.55
CA ALA A 52 -13.70 -7.89 7.08
C ALA A 52 -13.74 -8.97 8.19
N GLY A 53 -12.86 -9.95 8.13
CA GLY A 53 -12.68 -11.00 9.14
C GLY A 53 -11.77 -10.62 10.31
N ILE A 54 -11.31 -9.35 10.42
CA ILE A 54 -10.41 -8.94 11.49
C ILE A 54 -11.11 -9.07 12.85
N ASP A 55 -10.47 -9.80 13.77
CA ASP A 55 -10.97 -10.02 15.13
C ASP A 55 -10.43 -8.98 16.11
N ALA A 56 -11.12 -8.83 17.26
CA ALA A 56 -10.77 -7.91 18.35
C ALA A 56 -10.42 -6.51 17.80
N CYS A 57 -11.31 -5.96 16.97
CA CYS A 57 -11.13 -4.66 16.33
C CYS A 57 -12.24 -3.69 16.72
N ASP A 58 -11.94 -2.78 17.66
CA ASP A 58 -12.93 -1.81 18.15
C ASP A 58 -13.46 -0.91 17.03
N LEU A 59 -12.61 -0.55 16.05
CA LEU A 59 -13.05 0.24 14.91
C LEU A 59 -14.17 -0.45 14.13
N LYS A 60 -14.06 -1.76 13.92
CA LYS A 60 -15.08 -2.55 13.21
C LYS A 60 -16.42 -2.56 13.96
N ASN A 61 -16.37 -2.63 15.31
CA ASN A 61 -17.58 -2.68 16.14
C ASN A 61 -18.36 -1.36 16.13
N HIS A 62 -17.71 -0.25 15.85
CA HIS A 62 -18.30 1.10 15.85
C HIS A 62 -18.67 1.62 14.46
N ALA A 63 -18.11 1.04 13.40
CA ALA A 63 -18.36 1.48 12.04
C ALA A 63 -19.59 0.79 11.43
N ASN A 64 -20.26 1.46 10.50
CA ASN A 64 -21.38 0.90 9.76
C ASN A 64 -20.91 -0.15 8.74
N GLN A 65 -19.79 0.12 8.07
CA GLN A 65 -19.27 -0.77 7.05
C GLN A 65 -17.77 -0.60 6.80
N LEU A 66 -17.22 -1.58 6.08
CA LEU A 66 -15.86 -1.55 5.58
C LEU A 66 -15.71 -0.53 4.44
N VAL A 67 -14.81 0.42 4.58
CA VAL A 67 -14.40 1.35 3.53
C VAL A 67 -13.09 0.86 2.95
N PHE A 68 -13.14 0.10 1.85
CA PHE A 68 -11.98 -0.60 1.31
C PHE A 68 -11.13 0.28 0.39
N SER A 69 -11.68 0.66 -0.75
CA SER A 69 -10.97 1.46 -1.76
C SER A 69 -11.92 2.06 -2.79
N ASP A 70 -11.40 2.97 -3.63
CA ASP A 70 -12.07 3.53 -4.80
C ASP A 70 -11.07 3.75 -5.94
N GLY A 71 -11.56 3.88 -7.17
CA GLY A 71 -10.77 4.18 -8.36
C GLY A 71 -10.25 2.94 -9.10
N ASN A 72 -9.12 3.10 -9.81
CA ASN A 72 -8.62 2.11 -10.76
C ASN A 72 -7.55 1.22 -10.15
N PHE A 73 -7.83 -0.06 -9.97
CA PHE A 73 -6.87 -1.05 -9.44
C PHE A 73 -5.64 -1.31 -10.35
N ARG A 74 -5.61 -0.77 -11.58
CA ARG A 74 -4.44 -0.78 -12.47
C ARG A 74 -3.67 0.53 -12.46
N SER A 75 -4.03 1.46 -11.58
CA SER A 75 -3.39 2.76 -11.53
C SER A 75 -1.92 2.65 -11.16
N LYS A 76 -1.13 3.52 -11.76
CA LYS A 76 0.27 3.73 -11.38
C LYS A 76 0.42 4.68 -10.19
N ILE A 77 -0.67 5.32 -9.79
CA ILE A 77 -0.71 6.26 -8.67
C ILE A 77 -1.67 5.70 -7.62
N MET A 78 -1.20 5.54 -6.41
CA MET A 78 -2.02 5.14 -5.26
C MET A 78 -1.97 6.21 -4.19
N LEU A 79 -3.13 6.60 -3.69
CA LEU A 79 -3.28 7.57 -2.63
C LEU A 79 -3.73 6.87 -1.35
N VAL A 80 -3.07 7.17 -0.24
CA VAL A 80 -3.36 6.60 1.08
C VAL A 80 -3.68 7.72 2.05
N GLY A 81 -4.91 7.72 2.57
CA GLY A 81 -5.37 8.62 3.63
C GLY A 81 -5.31 7.98 5.01
N GLU A 82 -5.84 8.70 6.01
CA GLU A 82 -5.87 8.28 7.41
C GLU A 82 -6.89 7.15 7.64
N GLY A 83 -8.16 7.45 7.49
CA GLY A 83 -9.27 6.55 7.77
C GLY A 83 -10.60 7.14 7.31
N PRO A 84 -11.69 6.35 7.37
CA PRO A 84 -13.01 6.83 6.99
C PRO A 84 -13.56 7.85 8.00
N GLY A 85 -14.18 8.91 7.51
CA GLY A 85 -15.09 9.76 8.26
C GLY A 85 -16.54 9.26 8.14
N GLN A 86 -17.49 10.06 8.61
CA GLN A 86 -18.91 9.70 8.62
C GLN A 86 -19.45 9.43 7.21
N LYS A 87 -19.16 10.30 6.25
CA LYS A 87 -19.64 10.15 4.86
C LYS A 87 -19.07 8.90 4.19
N GLU A 88 -17.80 8.62 4.43
CA GLU A 88 -17.14 7.41 3.92
C GLU A 88 -17.75 6.15 4.52
N ASP A 89 -18.07 6.15 5.80
CA ASP A 89 -18.70 5.05 6.53
C ASP A 89 -20.16 4.80 6.07
N GLU A 90 -20.88 5.88 5.69
CA GLU A 90 -22.23 5.79 5.12
C GLU A 90 -22.21 5.22 3.69
N ILE A 91 -21.23 5.63 2.85
CA ILE A 91 -21.17 5.33 1.41
C ILE A 91 -20.36 4.07 1.11
N GLY A 92 -19.39 3.71 1.97
CA GLY A 92 -18.46 2.59 1.76
C GLY A 92 -17.27 2.91 0.84
N LYS A 93 -17.00 4.19 0.56
CA LYS A 93 -15.91 4.64 -0.30
C LYS A 93 -15.03 5.67 0.40
N PRO A 94 -13.68 5.64 0.20
CA PRO A 94 -12.78 6.62 0.79
C PRO A 94 -12.94 8.01 0.15
N PHE A 95 -12.66 9.07 0.90
CA PHE A 95 -12.65 10.45 0.42
C PHE A 95 -13.96 10.90 -0.25
N MET A 96 -15.09 10.74 0.43
CA MET A 96 -16.41 11.16 -0.03
C MET A 96 -16.95 12.41 0.68
N GLY A 97 -16.36 12.76 1.83
CA GLY A 97 -16.67 13.97 2.59
C GLY A 97 -15.98 15.22 2.03
N ASP A 98 -15.84 16.26 2.86
CA ASP A 98 -15.30 17.56 2.42
C ASP A 98 -13.80 17.46 2.05
N ALA A 99 -13.02 16.63 2.75
CA ALA A 99 -11.65 16.33 2.36
C ALA A 99 -11.58 15.68 0.97
N GLY A 100 -12.55 14.81 0.64
CA GLY A 100 -12.65 14.19 -0.68
C GLY A 100 -13.04 15.17 -1.77
N LYS A 101 -13.93 16.13 -1.48
CA LYS A 101 -14.26 17.23 -2.43
C LYS A 101 -13.02 18.08 -2.71
N LEU A 102 -12.23 18.39 -1.68
CA LEU A 102 -10.98 19.12 -1.85
C LEU A 102 -9.98 18.31 -2.69
N LEU A 103 -9.81 17.01 -2.38
CA LEU A 103 -8.95 16.11 -3.16
C LEU A 103 -9.34 16.12 -4.65
N ASN A 104 -10.64 16.02 -4.95
CA ASN A 104 -11.12 16.05 -6.34
C ASN A 104 -10.76 17.37 -7.06
N LYS A 105 -10.85 18.51 -6.36
CA LYS A 105 -10.41 19.81 -6.90
C LYS A 105 -8.90 19.85 -7.13
N MET A 106 -8.10 19.31 -6.20
CA MET A 106 -6.64 19.24 -6.34
C MET A 106 -6.24 18.36 -7.52
N LEU A 107 -6.87 17.20 -7.68
CA LEU A 107 -6.62 16.30 -8.81
C LEU A 107 -7.02 16.95 -10.15
N ALA A 108 -8.18 17.61 -10.20
CA ALA A 108 -8.63 18.33 -11.39
C ALA A 108 -7.69 19.47 -11.79
N ALA A 109 -7.08 20.16 -10.81
CA ALA A 109 -6.12 21.24 -11.06
C ALA A 109 -4.82 20.77 -11.75
N ILE A 110 -4.55 19.47 -11.75
CA ILE A 110 -3.39 18.85 -12.41
C ILE A 110 -3.83 17.84 -13.48
N ASP A 111 -5.04 18.00 -14.00
CA ASP A 111 -5.64 17.16 -15.05
C ASP A 111 -5.68 15.65 -14.76
N ILE A 112 -5.72 15.28 -13.49
CA ILE A 112 -5.87 13.89 -13.06
C ILE A 112 -7.34 13.62 -12.68
N LYS A 113 -7.97 12.64 -13.36
CA LYS A 113 -9.31 12.18 -13.00
C LYS A 113 -9.24 11.27 -11.79
N ARG A 114 -10.17 11.41 -10.84
CA ARG A 114 -10.29 10.54 -9.66
C ARG A 114 -10.31 9.06 -10.04
N GLU A 115 -11.03 8.72 -11.09
CA GLU A 115 -11.20 7.34 -11.58
C GLU A 115 -9.90 6.76 -12.16
N SER A 116 -8.90 7.58 -12.45
CA SER A 116 -7.59 7.13 -12.98
C SER A 116 -6.59 6.75 -11.90
N ILE A 117 -6.82 7.13 -10.65
CA ILE A 117 -5.97 6.79 -9.50
C ILE A 117 -6.61 5.71 -8.64
N TYR A 118 -5.84 5.11 -7.72
CA TYR A 118 -6.35 4.18 -6.73
C TYR A 118 -6.28 4.83 -5.35
N ILE A 119 -7.35 4.75 -4.58
CA ILE A 119 -7.49 5.47 -3.30
C ILE A 119 -7.87 4.48 -2.21
N THR A 120 -7.17 4.54 -1.08
CA THR A 120 -7.48 3.79 0.15
C THR A 120 -7.08 4.59 1.39
N ASN A 121 -7.24 4.00 2.57
CA ASN A 121 -6.83 4.55 3.86
C ASN A 121 -5.94 3.57 4.62
N VAL A 122 -5.24 4.08 5.65
CA VAL A 122 -4.47 3.23 6.59
C VAL A 122 -5.40 2.30 7.35
N VAL A 123 -6.50 2.84 7.94
CA VAL A 123 -7.52 2.03 8.57
C VAL A 123 -8.78 2.01 7.71
N ASN A 124 -9.48 0.88 7.68
CA ASN A 124 -10.60 0.66 6.78
C ASN A 124 -11.97 0.77 7.47
N TYR A 125 -12.00 0.97 8.77
CA TYR A 125 -13.21 1.22 9.53
C TYR A 125 -13.13 2.56 10.24
N ARG A 126 -14.26 3.25 10.34
CA ARG A 126 -14.36 4.59 10.93
C ARG A 126 -14.06 4.53 12.43
N PRO A 127 -13.08 5.33 12.93
CA PRO A 127 -12.90 5.49 14.36
C PRO A 127 -14.09 6.18 15.04
N PRO A 128 -14.44 5.81 16.29
CA PRO A 128 -15.49 6.49 17.05
C PRO A 128 -15.30 8.01 17.06
N ASN A 129 -16.40 8.74 16.83
CA ASN A 129 -16.40 10.22 16.82
C ASN A 129 -15.37 10.85 15.85
N ASN A 130 -14.98 10.15 14.79
CA ASN A 130 -13.93 10.57 13.85
C ASN A 130 -12.59 10.91 14.54
N ARG A 131 -12.26 10.27 15.67
CA ARG A 131 -10.96 10.47 16.30
C ARG A 131 -9.84 9.95 15.40
N LYS A 132 -8.64 10.45 15.62
CA LYS A 132 -7.44 9.87 14.99
C LYS A 132 -7.29 8.39 15.41
N PRO A 133 -6.92 7.48 14.49
CA PRO A 133 -6.53 6.12 14.86
C PRO A 133 -5.35 6.13 15.82
N THR A 134 -5.35 5.21 16.77
CA THR A 134 -4.22 5.00 17.68
C THR A 134 -3.07 4.31 16.95
N THR A 135 -1.84 4.43 17.47
CA THR A 135 -0.67 3.72 16.94
C THR A 135 -0.90 2.19 16.92
N ALA A 136 -1.59 1.65 17.93
CA ALA A 136 -1.94 0.23 17.96
C ALA A 136 -2.89 -0.18 16.81
N GLU A 137 -3.88 0.67 16.51
CA GLU A 137 -4.78 0.46 15.37
C GLU A 137 -4.03 0.58 14.04
N ILE A 138 -3.18 1.60 13.89
CA ILE A 138 -2.33 1.77 12.71
C ILE A 138 -1.47 0.51 12.49
N ASN A 139 -0.78 0.04 13.51
CA ASN A 139 0.06 -1.15 13.44
C ASN A 139 -0.74 -2.42 13.07
N LYS A 140 -1.96 -2.54 13.61
CA LYS A 140 -2.85 -3.67 13.31
C LYS A 140 -3.26 -3.71 11.83
N TYR A 141 -3.47 -2.54 11.22
CA TYR A 141 -3.87 -2.40 9.81
C TYR A 141 -2.68 -2.37 8.85
N SER A 142 -1.46 -2.04 9.29
CA SER A 142 -0.28 -1.88 8.43
C SER A 142 0.00 -3.11 7.55
N LYS A 143 -0.18 -4.32 8.08
CA LYS A 143 -0.01 -5.56 7.30
C LYS A 143 -0.94 -5.64 6.10
N PHE A 144 -2.20 -5.20 6.25
CA PHE A 144 -3.19 -5.19 5.17
C PHE A 144 -2.91 -4.06 4.19
N LEU A 145 -2.48 -2.90 4.68
CA LEU A 145 -2.07 -1.78 3.84
C LEU A 145 -0.87 -2.16 2.95
N TYR A 146 0.14 -2.82 3.51
CA TYR A 146 1.31 -3.26 2.75
C TYR A 146 0.96 -4.35 1.72
N GLU A 147 0.03 -5.27 2.06
CA GLU A 147 -0.53 -6.21 1.11
C GLU A 147 -1.25 -5.49 -0.03
N HIS A 148 -2.09 -4.52 0.31
CA HIS A 148 -2.86 -3.71 -0.63
C HIS A 148 -1.94 -3.01 -1.64
N ILE A 149 -0.88 -2.34 -1.15
CA ILE A 149 0.13 -1.68 -1.99
C ILE A 149 0.86 -2.69 -2.87
N SER A 150 1.21 -3.85 -2.33
CA SER A 150 1.88 -4.92 -3.07
C SER A 150 1.01 -5.45 -4.22
N ILE A 151 -0.30 -5.60 -4.02
CA ILE A 151 -1.26 -6.05 -5.04
C ILE A 151 -1.42 -4.99 -6.14
N ILE A 152 -1.66 -3.73 -5.79
CA ILE A 152 -1.82 -2.62 -6.74
C ILE A 152 -0.51 -2.33 -7.46
N ASN A 153 0.62 -2.45 -6.76
CA ASN A 153 1.95 -2.25 -7.29
C ASN A 153 2.12 -0.90 -8.01
N PRO A 154 1.79 0.23 -7.36
CA PRO A 154 1.87 1.54 -7.97
C PRO A 154 3.32 1.94 -8.27
N LYS A 155 3.51 2.95 -9.10
CA LYS A 155 4.82 3.62 -9.30
C LYS A 155 5.00 4.81 -8.35
N ILE A 156 3.90 5.44 -7.97
CA ILE A 156 3.86 6.61 -7.10
C ILE A 156 2.86 6.33 -5.98
N LEU A 157 3.34 6.49 -4.74
CA LEU A 157 2.53 6.41 -3.54
C LEU A 157 2.39 7.81 -2.94
N ILE A 158 1.15 8.32 -2.89
CA ILE A 158 0.85 9.62 -2.29
C ILE A 158 0.30 9.38 -0.89
N ILE A 159 1.01 9.88 0.11
CA ILE A 159 0.66 9.72 1.52
C ILE A 159 0.01 11.01 2.02
N MET A 160 -1.25 10.94 2.45
CA MET A 160 -2.05 12.09 2.83
C MET A 160 -2.21 12.19 4.35
N GLY A 161 -1.47 13.13 4.96
CA GLY A 161 -1.59 13.46 6.38
C GLY A 161 -0.64 12.70 7.29
N GLY A 162 -0.64 13.10 8.57
CA GLY A 162 0.31 12.61 9.59
C GLY A 162 0.12 11.14 9.94
N THR A 163 -1.13 10.68 10.03
CA THR A 163 -1.44 9.26 10.33
C THR A 163 -0.99 8.33 9.22
N ALA A 164 -1.22 8.72 7.95
CA ALA A 164 -0.75 7.95 6.82
C ALA A 164 0.79 7.92 6.82
N MET A 165 1.44 9.04 7.09
CA MET A 165 2.90 9.11 7.24
C MET A 165 3.42 8.19 8.36
N GLU A 166 2.76 8.19 9.53
CA GLU A 166 3.10 7.33 10.67
C GLU A 166 3.12 5.83 10.29
N ALA A 167 2.18 5.40 9.47
CA ALA A 167 2.10 4.01 9.00
C ALA A 167 3.30 3.56 8.15
N PHE A 168 4.05 4.49 7.55
CA PHE A 168 5.19 4.17 6.65
C PHE A 168 6.55 4.47 7.28
N ILE A 169 6.69 5.58 7.99
CA ILE A 169 7.99 6.02 8.52
C ILE A 169 7.99 6.19 10.05
N GLY A 170 6.89 5.79 10.72
CA GLY A 170 6.77 5.87 12.18
C GLY A 170 6.36 7.24 12.70
N ASN A 171 6.23 7.34 14.02
CA ASN A 171 5.67 8.51 14.71
C ASN A 171 6.70 9.59 15.09
N ASN A 172 8.00 9.35 14.84
CA ASN A 172 9.07 10.29 15.20
C ASN A 172 9.17 11.50 14.25
N PHE A 173 8.40 11.51 13.17
CA PHE A 173 8.43 12.53 12.13
C PHE A 173 7.24 13.48 12.22
N LYS A 174 7.47 14.74 11.87
CA LYS A 174 6.41 15.77 11.83
C LYS A 174 6.04 16.06 10.38
N ILE A 175 4.76 15.91 10.04
CA ILE A 175 4.26 16.14 8.67
C ILE A 175 4.62 17.55 8.14
N SER A 176 4.69 18.56 9.00
CA SER A 176 5.07 19.92 8.62
C SER A 176 6.50 20.04 8.08
N LYS A 177 7.39 19.11 8.46
CA LYS A 177 8.79 19.06 8.00
C LYS A 177 8.98 18.11 6.80
N GLU A 178 8.13 17.11 6.70
CA GLU A 178 8.27 16.01 5.73
C GLU A 178 7.42 16.22 4.45
N ARG A 179 6.43 17.11 4.51
CA ARG A 179 5.53 17.36 3.37
C ARG A 179 6.29 17.90 2.15
N GLY A 180 5.94 17.41 0.99
CA GLY A 180 6.55 17.83 -0.28
C GLY A 180 7.93 17.24 -0.55
N ILE A 181 8.40 16.31 0.28
CA ILE A 181 9.68 15.62 0.08
C ILE A 181 9.41 14.21 -0.46
N TRP A 182 10.12 13.83 -1.52
CA TRP A 182 10.13 12.46 -2.02
C TRP A 182 10.94 11.57 -1.09
N LYS A 183 10.40 10.40 -0.79
CA LYS A 183 11.05 9.38 0.06
C LYS A 183 10.86 8.00 -0.55
N ASP A 184 11.87 7.19 -0.46
CA ASP A 184 11.80 5.78 -0.78
C ASP A 184 11.26 4.99 0.42
N VAL A 185 10.23 4.19 0.19
CA VAL A 185 9.64 3.30 1.19
C VAL A 185 9.78 1.86 0.73
N ILE A 186 10.35 1.01 1.57
CA ILE A 186 10.52 -0.41 1.27
C ILE A 186 9.34 -1.19 1.85
N ILE A 187 8.55 -1.82 0.97
CA ILE A 187 7.41 -2.65 1.33
C ILE A 187 7.59 -4.03 0.69
N LYS A 188 7.65 -5.08 1.52
CA LYS A 188 7.86 -6.47 1.05
C LYS A 188 9.05 -6.62 0.09
N GLY A 189 10.17 -5.96 0.40
CA GLY A 189 11.40 -6.02 -0.39
C GLY A 189 11.36 -5.23 -1.71
N LYS A 190 10.34 -4.42 -1.93
CA LYS A 190 10.25 -3.53 -3.09
C LYS A 190 10.23 -2.06 -2.65
N THR A 191 10.97 -1.20 -3.36
CA THR A 191 10.98 0.26 -3.16
C THR A 191 9.82 0.91 -3.92
N TYR A 192 9.16 1.83 -3.24
CA TYR A 192 8.05 2.65 -3.75
C TYR A 192 8.34 4.12 -3.54
#